data_f3c09407c0fde7af106924d8138981ab
#
_entry.id   f3c09407c0fde7af106924d8138981ab
#
_cell.length_a   1.000
_cell.length_b   1.000
_cell.length_c   1.000
_cell.angle_alpha   90.00
_cell.angle_beta   90.00
_cell.angle_gamma   90.00
#
_symmetry.space_group_name_H-M   'P 1'
#
loop_
_entity.id
_entity.type
_entity.pdbx_description
1 polymer ?
#
loop_
_entity_poly.entity_id
_entity_poly.type
_entity_poly.pdbx_seq_one_letter_code
_entity_poly.pdbx_strand_id
1 'polypeptide(L)'
;GLSEDDLHLVDTVAIKDLSPIKELLESKETVKIFHDAQGDLAILCRETGASPQNIYDTRLAAGFTGLAATISLRNLLLEVVQVELSKSATRTDWTKRPLSQQQTEYALEDIKYLHQVYQYQLDKAKQNNNLDWMLEEMQTFNGNTFANNKPSDELFKKVKGVNSLSAREIAIVRELAALRDEIARDIDYPKGWVISDQDMNKLARGVKGDSTNLNISRGHWGKNLDKYGETISKAIDKALALPEDLCPQPRLMTPEDKKISRQAGKVMDRIRQSCTKHNLDSIVVASKSEVAAIIKGKRKLEKLTSGWRGELLGSSLDSFFVSQ
;
A
#
# COMPACT_ATOMS: atom_id res chain seq x y z
N GLY A 1 5.02 21.12 9.76
CA GLY A 1 5.99 22.24 9.71
C GLY A 1 5.93 22.97 8.38
N LEU A 2 6.32 24.21 8.36
CA LEU A 2 6.39 25.06 7.18
C LEU A 2 7.83 25.24 6.69
N SER A 3 8.81 24.91 7.50
CA SER A 3 10.24 24.97 7.19
C SER A 3 11.01 23.96 8.04
N GLU A 4 12.33 23.88 7.85
CA GLU A 4 13.20 23.02 8.66
C GLU A 4 13.26 23.42 10.15
N ASP A 5 13.02 24.70 10.44
CA ASP A 5 13.05 25.24 11.80
C ASP A 5 11.65 25.36 12.42
N ASP A 6 10.59 25.16 11.63
CA ASP A 6 9.20 25.22 12.06
C ASP A 6 8.58 23.80 12.00
N LEU A 7 8.99 22.94 12.93
CA LEU A 7 8.54 21.57 13.04
C LEU A 7 7.69 21.38 14.30
N HIS A 8 6.53 20.76 14.16
CA HIS A 8 5.61 20.50 15.26
C HIS A 8 5.27 19.01 15.32
N LEU A 9 5.30 18.46 16.53
CA LEU A 9 4.82 17.12 16.82
C LEU A 9 3.42 17.21 17.43
N VAL A 10 2.43 16.60 16.75
CA VAL A 10 1.06 16.55 17.23
C VAL A 10 0.82 15.20 17.90
N ASP A 11 0.59 15.22 19.22
CA ASP A 11 0.32 14.00 19.99
C ASP A 11 -1.17 13.60 19.88
N THR A 12 -1.49 12.80 18.92
CA THR A 12 -2.87 12.32 18.67
C THR A 12 -3.37 11.34 19.73
N VAL A 13 -2.51 10.84 20.63
CA VAL A 13 -2.94 10.04 21.80
C VAL A 13 -3.49 10.95 22.91
N ALA A 14 -2.90 12.13 23.09
CA ALA A 14 -3.31 13.12 24.07
C ALA A 14 -4.45 14.03 23.57
N ILE A 15 -4.45 14.39 22.28
CA ILE A 15 -5.42 15.30 21.66
C ILE A 15 -6.58 14.48 21.11
N LYS A 16 -7.80 14.78 21.58
CA LYS A 16 -9.03 14.10 21.13
C LYS A 16 -9.74 14.85 19.99
N ASP A 17 -9.61 16.17 19.96
CA ASP A 17 -10.19 16.99 18.89
C ASP A 17 -9.20 17.10 17.72
N LEU A 18 -9.51 16.42 16.63
CA LEU A 18 -8.73 16.42 15.39
C LEU A 18 -9.33 17.34 14.32
N SER A 19 -10.30 18.21 14.68
CA SER A 19 -10.94 19.13 13.72
C SER A 19 -9.93 20.07 13.03
N PRO A 20 -8.86 20.59 13.67
CA PRO A 20 -7.87 21.40 12.97
C PRO A 20 -7.09 20.59 11.90
N ILE A 21 -6.84 19.30 12.15
CA ILE A 21 -6.21 18.42 11.15
C ILE A 21 -7.14 18.18 9.97
N LYS A 22 -8.44 18.00 10.24
CA LYS A 22 -9.45 17.88 9.19
C LYS A 22 -9.47 19.12 8.30
N GLU A 23 -9.58 20.31 8.89
CA GLU A 23 -9.58 21.58 8.16
C GLU A 23 -8.33 21.74 7.29
N LEU A 24 -7.16 21.41 7.82
CA LEU A 24 -5.91 21.43 7.09
C LEU A 24 -5.92 20.45 5.91
N LEU A 25 -6.39 19.22 6.10
CA LEU A 25 -6.46 18.21 5.05
C LEU A 25 -7.41 18.63 3.92
N GLU A 26 -8.52 19.28 4.23
CA GLU A 26 -9.54 19.73 3.28
C GLU A 26 -9.20 21.06 2.59
N SER A 27 -8.22 21.80 3.08
CA SER A 27 -7.77 23.07 2.49
C SER A 27 -7.28 22.86 1.05
N LYS A 28 -7.81 23.63 0.10
CA LYS A 28 -7.33 23.67 -1.30
C LYS A 28 -6.13 24.59 -1.48
N GLU A 29 -5.95 25.54 -0.58
CA GLU A 29 -4.90 26.56 -0.65
C GLU A 29 -3.56 26.05 -0.14
N THR A 30 -3.60 25.17 0.86
CA THR A 30 -2.39 24.62 1.49
C THR A 30 -2.00 23.30 0.83
N VAL A 31 -0.77 23.21 0.33
CA VAL A 31 -0.20 21.93 -0.13
C VAL A 31 0.20 21.09 1.08
N LYS A 32 -0.28 19.86 1.15
CA LYS A 32 0.14 18.89 2.18
C LYS A 32 1.13 17.92 1.56
N ILE A 33 2.38 17.95 2.01
CA ILE A 33 3.47 17.15 1.48
C ILE A 33 3.63 15.89 2.32
N PHE A 34 3.58 14.75 1.65
CA PHE A 34 3.78 13.42 2.22
C PHE A 34 4.90 12.66 1.49
N HIS A 35 5.33 11.57 2.08
CA HIS A 35 6.11 10.54 1.38
C HIS A 35 5.39 9.20 1.52
N ASP A 36 4.87 8.63 0.40
CA ASP A 36 4.00 7.43 0.38
C ASP A 36 2.64 7.68 1.07
N ALA A 37 1.98 8.75 0.68
CA ALA A 37 0.78 9.35 1.30
C ALA A 37 -0.39 8.38 1.53
N GLN A 38 -0.50 7.29 0.75
CA GLN A 38 -1.69 6.43 0.75
C GLN A 38 -1.99 5.82 2.12
N GLY A 39 -0.97 5.40 2.85
CA GLY A 39 -1.11 4.81 4.18
C GLY A 39 -1.56 5.83 5.22
N ASP A 40 -0.90 6.98 5.24
CA ASP A 40 -1.17 8.06 6.18
C ASP A 40 -2.55 8.67 5.95
N LEU A 41 -2.91 8.93 4.69
CA LEU A 41 -4.24 9.45 4.32
C LEU A 41 -5.35 8.46 4.69
N ALA A 42 -5.13 7.16 4.56
CA ALA A 42 -6.12 6.16 4.98
C ALA A 42 -6.43 6.24 6.48
N ILE A 43 -5.40 6.48 7.30
CA ILE A 43 -5.55 6.67 8.75
C ILE A 43 -6.18 8.02 9.05
N LEU A 44 -5.61 9.10 8.52
CA LEU A 44 -6.08 10.46 8.78
C LEU A 44 -7.53 10.65 8.36
N CYS A 45 -7.94 10.18 7.17
CA CYS A 45 -9.33 10.28 6.71
C CYS A 45 -10.28 9.44 7.57
N ARG A 46 -9.84 8.28 8.07
CA ARG A 46 -10.65 7.45 8.99
C ARG A 46 -10.90 8.17 10.30
N GLU A 47 -9.86 8.74 10.90
CA GLU A 47 -9.93 9.35 12.23
C GLU A 47 -10.61 10.73 12.22
N THR A 48 -10.45 11.49 11.14
CA THR A 48 -10.98 12.87 11.04
C THR A 48 -12.27 12.97 10.23
N GLY A 49 -12.58 11.98 9.40
CA GLY A 49 -13.65 12.08 8.39
C GLY A 49 -13.33 13.09 7.28
N ALA A 50 -12.06 13.47 7.10
CA ALA A 50 -11.65 14.46 6.10
C ALA A 50 -11.78 13.91 4.67
N SER A 51 -12.08 14.82 3.72
CA SER A 51 -11.96 14.63 2.29
C SER A 51 -10.72 15.39 1.78
N PRO A 52 -9.56 14.74 1.67
CA PRO A 52 -8.29 15.42 1.45
C PRO A 52 -8.27 16.14 0.11
N GLN A 53 -7.64 17.31 0.09
CA GLN A 53 -7.45 18.16 -1.08
C GLN A 53 -5.99 18.59 -1.17
N ASN A 54 -5.48 18.89 -2.38
CA ASN A 54 -4.17 19.45 -2.62
C ASN A 54 -3.04 18.69 -1.88
N ILE A 55 -3.00 17.38 -2.13
CA ILE A 55 -2.00 16.47 -1.57
C ILE A 55 -0.84 16.33 -2.55
N TYR A 56 0.37 16.38 -2.03
CA TYR A 56 1.60 16.12 -2.77
C TYR A 56 2.35 14.94 -2.16
N ASP A 57 2.61 13.93 -2.97
CA ASP A 57 3.36 12.74 -2.56
C ASP A 57 4.75 12.73 -3.21
N THR A 58 5.79 12.93 -2.42
CA THR A 58 7.18 13.01 -2.88
C THR A 58 7.68 11.69 -3.48
N ARG A 59 7.11 10.54 -3.07
CA ARG A 59 7.45 9.24 -3.65
C ARG A 59 6.86 9.09 -5.05
N LEU A 60 5.59 9.47 -5.24
CA LEU A 60 4.96 9.51 -6.56
C LEU A 60 5.66 10.49 -7.48
N ALA A 61 5.94 11.71 -6.98
CA ALA A 61 6.64 12.77 -7.71
C ALA A 61 8.04 12.33 -8.20
N ALA A 62 8.76 11.52 -7.42
CA ALA A 62 10.07 10.99 -7.80
C ALA A 62 10.03 10.32 -9.19
N GLY A 63 8.96 9.59 -9.50
CA GLY A 63 8.78 8.93 -10.80
C GLY A 63 8.64 9.88 -11.99
N PHE A 64 8.34 11.17 -11.76
CA PHE A 64 8.28 12.22 -12.79
C PHE A 64 9.59 13.02 -12.92
N THR A 65 10.53 12.78 -12.01
CA THR A 65 11.80 13.52 -11.95
C THR A 65 13.02 12.69 -12.37
N GLY A 66 12.81 11.48 -12.87
CA GLY A 66 13.86 10.55 -13.28
C GLY A 66 14.32 9.59 -12.17
N LEU A 67 13.69 9.64 -11.02
CA LEU A 67 13.92 8.71 -9.92
C LEU A 67 12.87 7.59 -9.91
N ALA A 68 13.12 6.52 -9.14
CA ALA A 68 12.15 5.45 -9.02
C ALA A 68 10.93 5.89 -8.18
N ALA A 69 9.71 5.65 -8.68
CA ALA A 69 8.46 5.88 -7.94
C ALA A 69 8.28 4.92 -6.73
N THR A 70 9.25 4.06 -6.47
CA THR A 70 9.31 3.17 -5.31
C THR A 70 10.45 3.53 -4.35
N ILE A 71 11.09 4.69 -4.55
CA ILE A 71 12.20 5.16 -3.73
C ILE A 71 11.74 5.32 -2.26
N SER A 72 12.58 4.91 -1.31
CA SER A 72 12.32 5.19 0.10
C SER A 72 12.68 6.63 0.46
N LEU A 73 12.07 7.18 1.52
CA LEU A 73 12.38 8.52 2.00
C LEU A 73 13.89 8.71 2.21
N ARG A 74 14.53 7.77 2.90
CA ARG A 74 15.97 7.81 3.13
C ARG A 74 16.78 7.96 1.84
N ASN A 75 16.47 7.15 0.83
CA ASN A 75 17.20 7.19 -0.45
C ASN A 75 16.87 8.47 -1.22
N LEU A 76 15.62 8.96 -1.14
CA LEU A 76 15.21 10.21 -1.76
C LEU A 76 15.95 11.41 -1.13
N LEU A 77 16.06 11.45 0.19
CA LEU A 77 16.81 12.50 0.89
C LEU A 77 18.32 12.43 0.59
N LEU A 78 18.88 11.23 0.54
CA LEU A 78 20.28 11.06 0.16
C LEU A 78 20.55 11.56 -1.26
N GLU A 79 19.66 11.28 -2.20
CA GLU A 79 19.81 11.66 -3.62
C GLU A 79 19.60 13.17 -3.83
N VAL A 80 18.61 13.76 -3.17
CA VAL A 80 18.15 15.14 -3.46
C VAL A 80 18.84 16.17 -2.57
N VAL A 81 18.96 15.90 -1.28
CA VAL A 81 19.50 16.84 -0.28
C VAL A 81 20.78 16.37 0.39
N GLN A 82 21.30 15.20 -0.01
CA GLN A 82 22.53 14.59 0.52
C GLN A 82 22.52 14.38 2.05
N VAL A 83 21.32 14.12 2.59
CA VAL A 83 21.12 13.83 4.01
C VAL A 83 20.88 12.34 4.21
N GLU A 84 21.58 11.75 5.18
CA GLU A 84 21.38 10.36 5.57
C GLU A 84 20.58 10.29 6.87
N LEU A 85 19.34 9.78 6.80
CA LEU A 85 18.50 9.57 7.99
C LEU A 85 19.04 8.47 8.90
N SER A 86 18.92 8.67 10.21
CA SER A 86 19.22 7.65 11.21
C SER A 86 18.18 6.52 11.17
N LYS A 87 18.59 5.29 11.56
CA LYS A 87 17.66 4.13 11.62
C LYS A 87 17.09 3.89 13.02
N SER A 88 17.18 4.84 13.90
CA SER A 88 17.20 4.62 15.34
C SER A 88 15.87 4.21 15.99
N ALA A 89 14.71 4.59 15.41
CA ALA A 89 13.42 4.43 16.10
C ALA A 89 12.31 3.71 15.31
N THR A 90 12.61 3.12 14.16
CA THR A 90 11.62 2.53 13.23
C THR A 90 10.73 1.43 13.86
N ARG A 91 11.22 0.70 14.87
CA ARG A 91 10.53 -0.44 15.49
C ARG A 91 10.39 -0.27 16.99
N THR A 92 9.97 0.91 17.43
CA THR A 92 9.72 1.21 18.84
C THR A 92 8.22 1.28 19.11
N ASP A 93 7.84 1.20 20.39
CA ASP A 93 6.45 1.36 20.82
C ASP A 93 6.08 2.85 20.86
N TRP A 94 5.37 3.31 19.85
CA TRP A 94 4.91 4.68 19.68
C TRP A 94 3.69 5.05 20.53
N THR A 95 3.10 4.08 21.25
CA THR A 95 1.97 4.35 22.15
C THR A 95 2.41 4.79 23.52
N LYS A 96 3.65 4.52 23.92
CA LYS A 96 4.22 4.94 25.21
C LYS A 96 4.36 6.46 25.31
N ARG A 97 4.11 6.98 26.53
CA ARG A 97 4.29 8.39 26.86
C ARG A 97 5.10 8.52 28.15
N PRO A 98 5.96 9.57 28.22
CA PRO A 98 6.35 10.49 27.13
C PRO A 98 7.12 9.76 26.02
N LEU A 99 7.12 10.32 24.79
CA LEU A 99 8.02 9.87 23.75
C LEU A 99 9.47 10.06 24.19
N SER A 100 10.33 9.12 23.83
CA SER A 100 11.77 9.29 24.04
C SER A 100 12.33 10.40 23.14
N GLN A 101 13.45 10.99 23.54
CA GLN A 101 14.13 11.97 22.70
C GLN A 101 14.41 11.41 21.30
N GLN A 102 14.87 10.16 21.21
CA GLN A 102 15.15 9.48 19.95
C GLN A 102 13.89 9.31 19.06
N GLN A 103 12.71 9.02 19.65
CA GLN A 103 11.46 8.99 18.91
C GLN A 103 11.05 10.36 18.40
N THR A 104 11.19 11.39 19.22
CA THR A 104 10.89 12.76 18.84
C THR A 104 11.78 13.22 17.70
N GLU A 105 13.09 13.03 17.81
CA GLU A 105 14.06 13.35 16.75
C GLU A 105 13.73 12.62 15.46
N TYR A 106 13.48 11.30 15.53
CA TYR A 106 13.10 10.49 14.37
C TYR A 106 11.84 11.03 13.67
N ALA A 107 10.77 11.33 14.43
CA ALA A 107 9.53 11.84 13.87
C ALA A 107 9.69 13.23 13.19
N LEU A 108 10.56 14.08 13.74
CA LEU A 108 10.86 15.38 13.15
C LEU A 108 11.76 15.25 11.91
N GLU A 109 12.73 14.35 11.93
CA GLU A 109 13.60 14.07 10.78
C GLU A 109 12.82 13.57 9.55
N ASP A 110 11.76 12.77 9.74
CA ASP A 110 10.94 12.25 8.64
C ASP A 110 10.24 13.35 7.83
N ILE A 111 10.03 14.53 8.40
CA ILE A 111 9.35 15.66 7.72
C ILE A 111 10.26 16.85 7.43
N LYS A 112 11.39 16.96 8.12
CA LYS A 112 12.27 18.15 8.11
C LYS A 112 12.67 18.61 6.71
N TYR A 113 12.98 17.68 5.84
CA TYR A 113 13.52 17.96 4.50
C TYR A 113 12.49 17.86 3.38
N LEU A 114 11.22 17.56 3.69
CA LEU A 114 10.19 17.36 2.66
C LEU A 114 9.92 18.61 1.83
N HIS A 115 10.05 19.80 2.42
CA HIS A 115 9.88 21.06 1.69
C HIS A 115 10.98 21.26 0.63
N GLN A 116 12.24 20.95 0.96
CA GLN A 116 13.35 21.03 0.00
C GLN A 116 13.18 20.01 -1.12
N VAL A 117 12.77 18.77 -0.80
CA VAL A 117 12.46 17.75 -1.79
C VAL A 117 11.33 18.20 -2.71
N TYR A 118 10.28 18.79 -2.16
CA TYR A 118 9.16 19.34 -2.94
C TYR A 118 9.63 20.38 -3.96
N GLN A 119 10.42 21.37 -3.54
CA GLN A 119 10.95 22.40 -4.45
C GLN A 119 11.83 21.79 -5.54
N TYR A 120 12.77 20.92 -5.16
CA TYR A 120 13.60 20.20 -6.12
C TYR A 120 12.76 19.43 -7.15
N GLN A 121 11.73 18.73 -6.71
CA GLN A 121 10.89 17.92 -7.59
C GLN A 121 10.06 18.77 -8.54
N LEU A 122 9.54 19.93 -8.10
CA LEU A 122 8.84 20.86 -8.99
C LEU A 122 9.78 21.38 -10.08
N ASP A 123 10.97 21.82 -9.71
CA ASP A 123 11.96 22.35 -10.67
C ASP A 123 12.41 21.26 -11.65
N LYS A 124 12.65 20.05 -11.14
CA LYS A 124 13.09 18.92 -11.95
C LYS A 124 12.01 18.44 -12.92
N ALA A 125 10.76 18.35 -12.45
CA ALA A 125 9.63 18.01 -13.31
C ALA A 125 9.40 19.07 -14.40
N LYS A 126 9.58 20.36 -14.07
CA LYS A 126 9.52 21.46 -15.05
C LYS A 126 10.62 21.34 -16.09
N GLN A 127 11.87 21.06 -15.68
CA GLN A 127 12.99 20.83 -16.61
C GLN A 127 12.75 19.64 -17.54
N ASN A 128 12.09 18.58 -17.05
CA ASN A 128 11.75 17.41 -17.83
C ASN A 128 10.46 17.57 -18.67
N ASN A 129 9.77 18.70 -18.59
CA ASN A 129 8.44 18.96 -19.17
C ASN A 129 7.36 17.98 -18.68
N ASN A 130 7.45 17.55 -17.41
CA ASN A 130 6.54 16.59 -16.79
C ASN A 130 5.70 17.23 -15.67
N LEU A 131 5.84 18.54 -15.42
CA LEU A 131 5.22 19.20 -14.27
C LEU A 131 3.69 19.07 -14.30
N ASP A 132 3.05 19.37 -15.42
CA ASP A 132 1.59 19.31 -15.55
C ASP A 132 1.08 17.87 -15.37
N TRP A 133 1.78 16.90 -15.93
CA TRP A 133 1.49 15.47 -15.75
C TRP A 133 1.62 15.02 -14.28
N MET A 134 2.67 15.48 -13.61
CA MET A 134 2.87 15.20 -12.18
C MET A 134 1.74 15.80 -11.34
N LEU A 135 1.38 17.05 -11.59
CA LEU A 135 0.31 17.73 -10.85
C LEU A 135 -1.07 17.11 -11.14
N GLU A 136 -1.35 16.70 -12.38
CA GLU A 136 -2.56 15.94 -12.70
C GLU A 136 -2.62 14.62 -11.92
N GLU A 137 -1.52 13.87 -11.84
CA GLU A 137 -1.48 12.62 -11.09
C GLU A 137 -1.71 12.81 -9.60
N MET A 138 -1.24 13.92 -9.01
CA MET A 138 -1.49 14.25 -7.60
C MET A 138 -2.98 14.44 -7.30
N GLN A 139 -3.84 14.79 -8.27
CA GLN A 139 -5.28 14.91 -8.07
C GLN A 139 -5.94 13.58 -7.70
N THR A 140 -5.29 12.45 -7.97
CA THR A 140 -5.79 11.13 -7.57
C THR A 140 -5.88 10.95 -6.06
N PHE A 141 -5.19 11.77 -5.27
CA PHE A 141 -5.28 11.79 -3.81
C PHE A 141 -6.47 12.59 -3.29
N ASN A 142 -7.13 13.41 -4.13
CA ASN A 142 -8.25 14.22 -3.69
C ASN A 142 -9.52 13.37 -3.48
N GLY A 143 -10.25 13.66 -2.42
CA GLY A 143 -11.53 13.01 -2.12
C GLY A 143 -11.44 11.80 -1.19
N ASN A 144 -12.57 11.14 -0.99
CA ASN A 144 -12.75 10.05 -0.01
C ASN A 144 -12.31 8.66 -0.52
N THR A 145 -11.32 8.57 -1.40
CA THR A 145 -10.90 7.30 -2.00
C THR A 145 -10.19 6.34 -1.03
N PHE A 146 -9.83 6.82 0.16
CA PHE A 146 -9.05 6.06 1.15
C PHE A 146 -9.90 5.26 2.15
N ALA A 147 -11.19 5.52 2.25
CA ALA A 147 -12.13 4.84 3.16
C ALA A 147 -12.55 3.44 2.67
N ASN A 148 -11.62 2.63 2.16
CA ASN A 148 -11.94 1.31 1.61
C ASN A 148 -11.92 0.22 2.71
N ASN A 149 -13.06 -0.04 3.32
CA ASN A 149 -13.33 -1.28 4.05
C ASN A 149 -13.60 -2.41 3.04
N LYS A 150 -12.58 -3.22 2.72
CA LYS A 150 -12.81 -4.43 1.92
C LYS A 150 -13.54 -5.48 2.75
N PRO A 151 -14.46 -6.26 2.13
CA PRO A 151 -15.15 -7.36 2.80
C PRO A 151 -14.15 -8.33 3.45
N SER A 152 -14.48 -8.83 4.62
CA SER A 152 -13.61 -9.71 5.43
C SER A 152 -13.31 -11.04 4.73
N ASP A 153 -14.25 -11.55 3.94
CA ASP A 153 -14.16 -12.80 3.18
C ASP A 153 -13.14 -12.76 2.01
N GLU A 154 -12.67 -11.59 1.63
CA GLU A 154 -11.64 -11.41 0.58
C GLU A 154 -10.22 -11.18 1.12
N LEU A 155 -10.06 -11.03 2.44
CA LEU A 155 -8.76 -10.71 3.06
C LEU A 155 -7.70 -11.78 2.79
N PHE A 156 -8.10 -13.06 2.75
CA PHE A 156 -7.20 -14.17 2.48
C PHE A 156 -6.49 -14.09 1.14
N LYS A 157 -7.12 -13.46 0.12
CA LYS A 157 -6.54 -13.29 -1.23
C LYS A 157 -5.25 -12.45 -1.20
N LYS A 158 -5.02 -11.68 -0.13
CA LYS A 158 -3.83 -10.85 0.07
C LYS A 158 -2.73 -11.55 0.87
N VAL A 159 -3.02 -12.72 1.45
CA VAL A 159 -2.03 -13.47 2.22
C VAL A 159 -0.95 -13.99 1.27
N LYS A 160 0.30 -13.61 1.54
CA LYS A 160 1.43 -14.03 0.70
C LYS A 160 1.57 -15.55 0.71
N GLY A 161 1.65 -16.15 -0.46
CA GLY A 161 1.82 -17.60 -0.60
C GLY A 161 0.51 -18.41 -0.54
N VAL A 162 -0.66 -17.80 -0.36
CA VAL A 162 -1.95 -18.51 -0.29
C VAL A 162 -2.25 -19.38 -1.51
N ASN A 163 -1.83 -18.96 -2.71
CA ASN A 163 -2.06 -19.73 -3.95
C ASN A 163 -1.20 -21.03 -4.06
N SER A 164 -0.28 -21.27 -3.14
CA SER A 164 0.48 -22.51 -3.05
C SER A 164 -0.16 -23.55 -2.12
N LEU A 165 -1.32 -23.24 -1.57
CA LEU A 165 -2.08 -24.06 -0.63
C LEU A 165 -3.16 -24.86 -1.37
N SER A 166 -3.57 -26.00 -0.82
CA SER A 166 -4.76 -26.74 -1.25
C SER A 166 -6.06 -25.97 -0.93
N ALA A 167 -7.16 -26.36 -1.54
CA ALA A 167 -8.47 -25.73 -1.32
C ALA A 167 -8.85 -25.69 0.17
N ARG A 168 -8.63 -26.82 0.87
CA ARG A 168 -8.89 -26.93 2.31
C ARG A 168 -8.00 -26.00 3.14
N GLU A 169 -6.71 -25.96 2.84
CA GLU A 169 -5.77 -25.05 3.49
C GLU A 169 -6.12 -23.58 3.23
N ILE A 170 -6.59 -23.24 2.02
CA ILE A 170 -7.08 -21.88 1.71
C ILE A 170 -8.33 -21.54 2.51
N ALA A 171 -9.25 -22.51 2.71
CA ALA A 171 -10.43 -22.32 3.55
C ALA A 171 -10.02 -21.98 5.01
N ILE A 172 -9.01 -22.67 5.54
CA ILE A 172 -8.45 -22.37 6.86
C ILE A 172 -7.83 -20.96 6.88
N VAL A 173 -7.00 -20.60 5.88
CA VAL A 173 -6.40 -19.28 5.80
C VAL A 173 -7.47 -18.19 5.66
N ARG A 174 -8.60 -18.44 5.00
CA ARG A 174 -9.72 -17.48 4.90
C ARG A 174 -10.29 -17.14 6.27
N GLU A 175 -10.61 -18.13 7.06
CA GLU A 175 -11.16 -17.92 8.43
C GLU A 175 -10.11 -17.26 9.34
N LEU A 176 -8.85 -17.71 9.27
CA LEU A 176 -7.75 -17.11 10.04
C LEU A 176 -7.44 -15.66 9.62
N ALA A 177 -7.56 -15.33 8.35
CA ALA A 177 -7.32 -13.95 7.87
C ALA A 177 -8.43 -12.99 8.34
N ALA A 178 -9.68 -13.45 8.39
CA ALA A 178 -10.80 -12.70 8.95
C ALA A 178 -10.61 -12.49 10.46
N LEU A 179 -10.31 -13.56 11.21
CA LEU A 179 -10.03 -13.49 12.65
C LEU A 179 -8.83 -12.59 12.96
N ARG A 180 -7.75 -12.67 12.16
CA ARG A 180 -6.59 -11.79 12.31
C ARG A 180 -6.97 -10.30 12.16
N ASP A 181 -7.84 -9.99 11.22
CA ASP A 181 -8.31 -8.63 10.99
C ASP A 181 -9.15 -8.12 12.17
N GLU A 182 -10.02 -8.96 12.69
CA GLU A 182 -10.85 -8.67 13.86
C GLU A 182 -9.98 -8.42 15.10
N ILE A 183 -9.08 -9.35 15.44
CA ILE A 183 -8.16 -9.20 16.58
C ILE A 183 -7.30 -7.95 16.43
N ALA A 184 -6.75 -7.70 15.23
CA ALA A 184 -5.90 -6.55 14.97
C ALA A 184 -6.63 -5.22 15.20
N ARG A 185 -7.93 -5.15 14.87
CA ARG A 185 -8.77 -3.97 15.13
C ARG A 185 -9.11 -3.82 16.61
N ASP A 186 -9.42 -4.93 17.28
CA ASP A 186 -9.80 -4.94 18.70
C ASP A 186 -8.66 -4.47 19.61
N ILE A 187 -7.41 -4.89 19.30
CA ILE A 187 -6.23 -4.53 20.10
C ILE A 187 -5.43 -3.37 19.50
N ASP A 188 -5.90 -2.77 18.40
CA ASP A 188 -5.24 -1.70 17.65
C ASP A 188 -3.77 -2.03 17.30
N TYR A 189 -3.57 -3.22 16.72
CA TYR A 189 -2.24 -3.73 16.35
C TYR A 189 -2.10 -3.99 14.85
N PRO A 190 -0.90 -3.82 14.27
CA PRO A 190 -0.64 -4.24 12.90
C PRO A 190 -0.96 -5.73 12.69
N LYS A 191 -1.71 -6.08 11.64
CA LYS A 191 -2.13 -7.47 11.34
C LYS A 191 -0.98 -8.47 11.35
N GLY A 192 0.19 -8.08 10.81
CA GLY A 192 1.38 -8.93 10.78
C GLY A 192 2.00 -9.18 12.16
N TRP A 193 1.63 -8.40 13.17
CA TRP A 193 2.05 -8.61 14.57
C TRP A 193 1.09 -9.53 15.32
N VAL A 194 -0.16 -9.65 14.86
CA VAL A 194 -1.11 -10.64 15.39
C VAL A 194 -0.68 -12.02 14.93
N ILE A 195 -0.53 -12.21 13.62
CA ILE A 195 0.06 -13.42 12.98
C ILE A 195 0.62 -13.06 11.61
N SER A 196 1.82 -13.55 11.29
CA SER A 196 2.42 -13.37 9.97
C SER A 196 1.72 -14.23 8.90
N ASP A 197 1.78 -13.79 7.63
CA ASP A 197 1.27 -14.60 6.51
C ASP A 197 1.95 -15.98 6.44
N GLN A 198 3.24 -16.03 6.77
CA GLN A 198 4.01 -17.27 6.75
C GLN A 198 3.54 -18.25 7.83
N ASP A 199 3.30 -17.77 9.05
CA ASP A 199 2.86 -18.61 10.14
C ASP A 199 1.41 -19.07 9.94
N MET A 200 0.55 -18.23 9.37
CA MET A 200 -0.80 -18.59 8.97
C MET A 200 -0.80 -19.74 7.95
N ASN A 201 0.07 -19.67 6.93
CA ASN A 201 0.22 -20.73 5.95
C ASN A 201 0.79 -22.02 6.56
N LYS A 202 1.76 -21.91 7.48
CA LYS A 202 2.30 -23.07 8.20
C LYS A 202 1.21 -23.75 9.05
N LEU A 203 0.41 -22.95 9.74
CA LEU A 203 -0.70 -23.44 10.55
C LEU A 203 -1.69 -24.20 9.68
N ALA A 204 -2.12 -23.63 8.55
CA ALA A 204 -3.06 -24.28 7.64
C ALA A 204 -2.54 -25.62 7.10
N ARG A 205 -1.24 -25.71 6.80
CA ARG A 205 -0.60 -26.97 6.38
C ARG A 205 -0.43 -27.99 7.50
N GLY A 206 -0.33 -27.51 8.74
CA GLY A 206 -0.14 -28.37 9.92
C GLY A 206 -1.41 -29.06 10.40
N VAL A 207 -2.58 -28.58 9.99
CA VAL A 207 -3.88 -29.15 10.38
C VAL A 207 -4.09 -30.48 9.65
N LYS A 208 -4.07 -31.59 10.41
CA LYS A 208 -4.36 -32.94 9.90
C LYS A 208 -5.59 -33.49 10.63
N GLY A 209 -6.74 -33.34 9.99
CA GLY A 209 -7.99 -33.98 10.44
C GLY A 209 -8.82 -33.17 11.42
N ASP A 210 -8.25 -32.67 12.52
CA ASP A 210 -8.95 -31.84 13.50
C ASP A 210 -8.05 -30.72 14.07
N SER A 211 -8.65 -29.79 14.80
CA SER A 211 -7.93 -28.66 15.41
C SER A 211 -7.19 -29.04 16.70
N THR A 212 -7.41 -30.24 17.26
CA THR A 212 -6.91 -30.64 18.58
C THR A 212 -5.40 -30.93 18.60
N ASN A 213 -4.78 -31.23 17.44
CA ASN A 213 -3.36 -31.50 17.29
C ASN A 213 -2.58 -30.34 16.68
N LEU A 214 -2.99 -29.11 16.97
CA LEU A 214 -2.26 -27.92 16.53
C LEU A 214 -0.92 -27.84 17.25
N ASN A 215 0.10 -28.45 16.66
CA ASN A 215 1.49 -28.23 17.09
C ASN A 215 1.93 -26.82 16.62
N ILE A 216 1.30 -25.83 17.24
CA ILE A 216 1.58 -24.43 16.97
C ILE A 216 2.91 -24.14 17.64
N SER A 217 4.00 -24.18 16.86
CA SER A 217 5.28 -23.73 17.40
C SER A 217 5.06 -22.31 17.96
N ARG A 218 5.49 -22.12 19.22
CA ARG A 218 5.39 -20.87 19.99
C ARG A 218 6.15 -19.67 19.35
N GLY A 219 6.30 -19.63 18.04
CA GLY A 219 6.85 -18.50 17.29
C GLY A 219 6.16 -17.18 17.64
N HIS A 220 5.87 -16.36 16.67
CA HIS A 220 5.28 -15.02 16.86
C HIS A 220 3.88 -14.98 17.54
N TRP A 221 3.20 -16.12 17.70
CA TRP A 221 1.93 -16.21 18.42
C TRP A 221 2.06 -16.21 19.94
N GLY A 222 3.19 -16.54 20.50
CA GLY A 222 3.50 -16.84 21.89
C GLY A 222 2.48 -16.39 22.94
N LYS A 223 2.38 -15.08 23.17
CA LYS A 223 1.39 -14.49 24.10
C LYS A 223 -0.03 -14.42 23.54
N ASN A 224 -0.19 -14.34 22.22
CA ASN A 224 -1.51 -14.25 21.58
C ASN A 224 -2.18 -15.62 21.47
N LEU A 225 -1.42 -16.72 21.44
CA LEU A 225 -1.96 -18.06 21.42
C LEU A 225 -2.68 -18.41 22.72
N ASP A 226 -2.09 -18.04 23.85
CA ASP A 226 -2.68 -18.27 25.17
C ASP A 226 -4.01 -17.51 25.31
N LYS A 227 -4.13 -16.33 24.68
CA LYS A 227 -5.35 -15.51 24.70
C LYS A 227 -6.41 -15.94 23.68
N TYR A 228 -5.97 -16.31 22.46
CA TYR A 228 -6.89 -16.54 21.33
C TYR A 228 -6.91 -17.98 20.83
N GLY A 229 -6.26 -18.93 21.50
CA GLY A 229 -6.13 -20.32 21.06
C GLY A 229 -7.47 -21.00 20.80
N GLU A 230 -8.46 -20.80 21.67
CA GLU A 230 -9.82 -21.34 21.51
C GLU A 230 -10.52 -20.72 20.27
N THR A 231 -10.39 -19.42 20.07
CA THR A 231 -10.99 -18.71 18.92
C THR A 231 -10.34 -19.15 17.61
N ILE A 232 -9.04 -19.39 17.63
CA ILE A 232 -8.28 -19.93 16.48
C ILE A 232 -8.75 -21.35 16.16
N SER A 233 -8.89 -22.23 17.19
CA SER A 233 -9.40 -23.58 16.98
C SER A 233 -10.80 -23.55 16.37
N LYS A 234 -11.72 -22.74 16.89
CA LYS A 234 -13.06 -22.58 16.33
C LYS A 234 -13.06 -22.11 14.88
N ALA A 235 -12.16 -21.19 14.51
CA ALA A 235 -12.01 -20.72 13.13
C ALA A 235 -11.52 -21.85 12.20
N ILE A 236 -10.60 -22.67 12.67
CA ILE A 236 -10.11 -23.84 11.94
C ILE A 236 -11.20 -24.89 11.80
N ASP A 237 -11.92 -25.23 12.87
CA ASP A 237 -13.02 -26.21 12.84
C ASP A 237 -14.13 -25.77 11.89
N LYS A 238 -14.45 -24.47 11.88
CA LYS A 238 -15.38 -23.88 10.90
C LYS A 238 -14.91 -24.11 9.46
N ALA A 239 -13.62 -23.95 9.18
CA ALA A 239 -13.07 -24.20 7.85
C ALA A 239 -13.04 -25.69 7.52
N LEU A 240 -12.77 -26.56 8.48
CA LEU A 240 -12.77 -28.03 8.28
C LEU A 240 -14.18 -28.59 8.03
N ALA A 241 -15.20 -27.99 8.64
CA ALA A 241 -16.60 -28.37 8.45
C ALA A 241 -17.17 -27.97 7.06
N LEU A 242 -16.47 -27.13 6.30
CA LEU A 242 -16.92 -26.75 4.95
C LEU A 242 -16.90 -27.96 4.00
N PRO A 243 -17.94 -28.15 3.18
CA PRO A 243 -17.89 -29.05 2.05
C PRO A 243 -16.74 -28.73 1.11
N GLU A 244 -16.13 -29.71 0.48
CA GLU A 244 -14.92 -29.53 -0.32
C GLU A 244 -15.16 -28.64 -1.57
N ASP A 245 -16.35 -28.74 -2.15
CA ASP A 245 -16.83 -27.92 -3.27
C ASP A 245 -17.03 -26.45 -2.91
N LEU A 246 -17.21 -26.12 -1.61
CA LEU A 246 -17.31 -24.76 -1.10
C LEU A 246 -15.97 -24.18 -0.64
N CYS A 247 -14.89 -24.97 -0.64
CA CYS A 247 -13.57 -24.48 -0.31
C CYS A 247 -13.02 -23.58 -1.43
N PRO A 248 -12.43 -22.42 -1.11
CA PRO A 248 -11.82 -21.55 -2.10
C PRO A 248 -10.70 -22.28 -2.85
N GLN A 249 -10.76 -22.27 -4.17
CA GLN A 249 -9.76 -22.95 -5.00
C GLN A 249 -8.49 -22.10 -5.15
N PRO A 250 -7.31 -22.72 -5.19
CA PRO A 250 -6.08 -22.02 -5.49
C PRO A 250 -6.15 -21.40 -6.89
N ARG A 251 -5.69 -20.16 -7.01
CA ARG A 251 -5.66 -19.50 -8.31
C ARG A 251 -4.49 -20.04 -9.14
N LEU A 252 -4.76 -21.11 -9.87
CA LEU A 252 -3.80 -21.63 -10.83
C LEU A 252 -3.71 -20.72 -12.06
N MET A 253 -2.50 -20.51 -12.56
CA MET A 253 -2.29 -19.79 -13.82
C MET A 253 -2.75 -20.67 -15.01
N THR A 254 -3.80 -20.24 -15.65
CA THR A 254 -4.29 -20.88 -16.88
C THR A 254 -3.37 -20.58 -18.07
N PRO A 255 -3.44 -21.34 -19.18
CA PRO A 255 -2.77 -20.99 -20.43
C PRO A 255 -3.11 -19.57 -20.92
N GLU A 256 -4.37 -19.15 -20.71
CA GLU A 256 -4.83 -17.78 -21.02
C GLU A 256 -4.18 -16.74 -20.12
N ASP A 257 -4.07 -16.98 -18.79
CA ASP A 257 -3.35 -16.09 -17.89
C ASP A 257 -1.88 -15.91 -18.31
N LYS A 258 -1.24 -16.97 -18.80
CA LYS A 258 0.12 -16.91 -19.35
C LYS A 258 0.20 -16.08 -20.64
N LYS A 259 -0.82 -16.20 -21.52
CA LYS A 259 -0.92 -15.38 -22.75
C LYS A 259 -1.08 -13.91 -22.40
N ILE A 260 -2.02 -13.60 -21.49
CA ILE A 260 -2.27 -12.22 -21.01
C ILE A 260 -1.02 -11.65 -20.33
N SER A 261 -0.34 -12.42 -19.48
CA SER A 261 0.89 -11.97 -18.83
C SER A 261 2.01 -11.64 -19.80
N ARG A 262 2.11 -12.41 -20.93
CA ARG A 262 3.06 -12.11 -22.02
C ARG A 262 2.67 -10.84 -22.77
N GLN A 263 1.39 -10.70 -23.11
CA GLN A 263 0.88 -9.51 -23.78
C GLN A 263 1.08 -8.26 -22.90
N ALA A 264 0.75 -8.34 -21.62
CA ALA A 264 1.00 -7.27 -20.65
C ALA A 264 2.50 -6.91 -20.56
N GLY A 265 3.40 -7.90 -20.67
CA GLY A 265 4.84 -7.66 -20.76
C GLY A 265 5.20 -6.78 -21.97
N LYS A 266 4.69 -7.12 -23.16
CA LYS A 266 4.94 -6.33 -24.38
C LYS A 266 4.41 -4.89 -24.28
N VAL A 267 3.21 -4.72 -23.70
CA VAL A 267 2.65 -3.38 -23.43
C VAL A 267 3.54 -2.61 -22.47
N MET A 268 4.02 -3.25 -21.38
CA MET A 268 4.94 -2.61 -20.45
C MET A 268 6.27 -2.21 -21.10
N ASP A 269 6.79 -3.02 -22.03
CA ASP A 269 8.01 -2.65 -22.78
C ASP A 269 7.78 -1.40 -23.63
N ARG A 270 6.60 -1.27 -24.24
CA ARG A 270 6.23 -0.07 -24.99
C ARG A 270 6.09 1.15 -24.08
N ILE A 271 5.43 0.99 -22.93
CA ILE A 271 5.32 2.04 -21.91
C ILE A 271 6.73 2.52 -21.48
N ARG A 272 7.65 1.59 -21.18
CA ARG A 272 9.03 1.93 -20.80
C ARG A 272 9.74 2.74 -21.88
N GLN A 273 9.59 2.36 -23.16
CA GLN A 273 10.17 3.11 -24.26
C GLN A 273 9.64 4.55 -24.35
N SER A 274 8.34 4.75 -24.13
CA SER A 274 7.76 6.10 -24.08
C SER A 274 8.29 6.88 -22.88
N CYS A 275 8.35 6.25 -21.69
CA CYS A 275 8.84 6.86 -20.45
C CYS A 275 10.31 7.31 -20.55
N THR A 276 11.17 6.53 -21.20
CA THR A 276 12.60 6.86 -21.34
C THR A 276 12.81 8.23 -22.01
N LYS A 277 11.98 8.59 -22.98
CA LYS A 277 12.07 9.88 -23.69
C LYS A 277 11.77 11.08 -22.79
N HIS A 278 11.00 10.87 -21.74
CA HIS A 278 10.54 11.89 -20.80
C HIS A 278 11.19 11.77 -19.42
N ASN A 279 12.16 10.87 -19.27
CA ASN A 279 12.82 10.61 -17.99
C ASN A 279 11.81 10.27 -16.87
N LEU A 280 10.83 9.39 -17.20
CA LEU A 280 9.78 8.92 -16.28
C LEU A 280 10.05 7.50 -15.82
N ASP A 281 9.67 7.18 -14.58
CA ASP A 281 9.52 5.79 -14.15
C ASP A 281 8.18 5.22 -14.70
N SER A 282 8.25 4.10 -15.41
CA SER A 282 7.08 3.44 -16.00
C SER A 282 6.02 3.01 -14.97
N ILE A 283 6.38 2.89 -13.69
CA ILE A 283 5.46 2.54 -12.60
C ILE A 283 4.39 3.62 -12.39
N VAL A 284 4.71 4.91 -12.60
CA VAL A 284 3.71 5.99 -12.50
C VAL A 284 2.66 5.89 -13.60
N VAL A 285 2.99 5.29 -14.74
CA VAL A 285 2.04 5.08 -15.84
C VAL A 285 1.12 3.93 -15.54
N ALA A 286 1.67 2.73 -15.32
CA ALA A 286 0.92 1.53 -14.93
C ALA A 286 1.85 0.44 -14.40
N SER A 287 1.32 -0.41 -13.54
CA SER A 287 1.93 -1.70 -13.19
C SER A 287 1.55 -2.79 -14.21
N LYS A 288 2.38 -3.82 -14.33
CA LYS A 288 2.07 -4.99 -15.18
C LYS A 288 0.72 -5.65 -14.83
N SER A 289 0.35 -5.64 -13.54
CA SER A 289 -0.92 -6.20 -13.07
C SER A 289 -2.12 -5.34 -13.52
N GLU A 290 -1.98 -4.02 -13.57
CA GLU A 290 -3.01 -3.13 -14.10
C GLU A 290 -3.19 -3.31 -15.60
N VAL A 291 -2.10 -3.37 -16.37
CA VAL A 291 -2.15 -3.68 -17.81
C VAL A 291 -2.82 -5.02 -18.06
N ALA A 292 -2.48 -6.06 -17.29
CA ALA A 292 -3.14 -7.35 -17.39
C ALA A 292 -4.63 -7.30 -17.05
N ALA A 293 -5.03 -6.45 -16.10
CA ALA A 293 -6.44 -6.24 -15.75
C ALA A 293 -7.21 -5.49 -16.87
N ILE A 294 -6.56 -4.56 -17.56
CA ILE A 294 -7.12 -3.88 -18.76
C ILE A 294 -7.30 -4.88 -19.89
N ILE A 295 -6.29 -5.70 -20.20
CA ILE A 295 -6.39 -6.73 -21.23
C ILE A 295 -7.52 -7.74 -20.93
N LYS A 296 -7.81 -8.02 -19.66
CA LYS A 296 -8.92 -8.87 -19.21
C LYS A 296 -10.30 -8.17 -19.23
N GLY A 297 -10.38 -6.90 -19.61
CA GLY A 297 -11.61 -6.11 -19.52
C GLY A 297 -12.08 -5.82 -18.08
N LYS A 298 -11.21 -6.06 -17.06
CA LYS A 298 -11.51 -5.77 -15.64
C LYS A 298 -11.25 -4.33 -15.24
N ARG A 299 -10.52 -3.58 -16.05
CA ARG A 299 -10.27 -2.15 -15.95
C ARG A 299 -10.41 -1.52 -17.32
N LYS A 300 -10.84 -0.28 -17.33
CA LYS A 300 -11.05 0.48 -18.57
C LYS A 300 -9.71 0.87 -19.21
N LEU A 301 -9.66 0.83 -20.53
CA LEU A 301 -8.49 1.21 -21.32
C LEU A 301 -8.21 2.72 -21.21
N GLU A 302 -9.25 3.53 -20.98
CA GLU A 302 -9.17 4.99 -20.82
C GLU A 302 -8.15 5.39 -19.74
N LYS A 303 -7.87 4.52 -18.78
CA LYS A 303 -6.80 4.77 -17.79
C LYS A 303 -5.42 4.98 -18.46
N LEU A 304 -5.17 4.38 -19.61
CA LEU A 304 -3.91 4.52 -20.36
C LEU A 304 -4.01 5.49 -21.54
N THR A 305 -5.21 5.84 -21.98
CA THR A 305 -5.45 6.59 -23.21
C THR A 305 -6.05 7.99 -22.97
N SER A 306 -6.27 8.38 -21.71
CA SER A 306 -6.76 9.71 -21.34
C SER A 306 -5.79 10.45 -20.44
N GLY A 307 -6.01 11.78 -20.32
CA GLY A 307 -5.18 12.68 -19.54
C GLY A 307 -3.71 12.60 -19.94
N TRP A 308 -2.83 12.87 -19.03
CA TRP A 308 -1.39 12.87 -19.26
C TRP A 308 -0.85 11.54 -19.82
N ARG A 309 -1.47 10.42 -19.45
CA ARG A 309 -1.09 9.10 -19.98
C ARG A 309 -1.40 8.97 -21.45
N GLY A 310 -2.54 9.52 -21.89
CA GLY A 310 -2.90 9.60 -23.31
C GLY A 310 -1.92 10.45 -24.11
N GLU A 311 -1.47 11.58 -23.56
CA GLU A 311 -0.45 12.43 -24.19
C GLU A 311 0.90 11.70 -24.32
N LEU A 312 1.36 11.04 -23.25
CA LEU A 312 2.61 10.28 -23.23
C LEU A 312 2.61 9.11 -24.23
N LEU A 313 1.51 8.36 -24.28
CA LEU A 313 1.44 7.10 -25.02
C LEU A 313 0.92 7.29 -26.45
N GLY A 314 0.04 8.27 -26.69
CA GLY A 314 -0.56 8.52 -28.01
C GLY A 314 -1.09 7.24 -28.65
N SER A 315 -0.85 7.07 -29.94
CA SER A 315 -1.21 5.87 -30.69
C SER A 315 -0.27 4.67 -30.47
N SER A 316 0.71 4.79 -29.57
CA SER A 316 1.73 3.75 -29.38
C SER A 316 1.18 2.41 -28.87
N LEU A 317 -0.02 2.40 -28.30
CA LEU A 317 -0.70 1.23 -27.77
C LEU A 317 -1.81 0.68 -28.69
N ASP A 318 -2.15 1.36 -29.80
CA ASP A 318 -3.28 0.97 -30.67
C ASP A 318 -3.16 -0.47 -31.15
N SER A 319 -1.95 -0.88 -31.59
CA SER A 319 -1.71 -2.24 -32.08
C SER A 319 -1.94 -3.35 -31.05
N PHE A 320 -2.04 -3.01 -29.77
CA PHE A 320 -2.28 -3.99 -28.68
C PHE A 320 -3.76 -4.14 -28.31
N PHE A 321 -4.60 -3.16 -28.68
CA PHE A 321 -6.00 -3.08 -28.23
C PHE A 321 -7.03 -2.94 -29.37
N VAL A 322 -6.62 -2.86 -30.65
CA VAL A 322 -7.48 -2.73 -31.85
C VAL A 322 -8.37 -3.97 -32.09
N SER A 323 -8.28 -5.03 -31.28
CA SER A 323 -9.02 -6.29 -31.48
C SER A 323 -9.99 -6.60 -30.33
N GLN A 324 -10.53 -5.60 -29.65
CA GLN A 324 -11.59 -5.81 -28.65
C GLN A 324 -12.88 -5.13 -29.06
#